data_a8651cd33502894dd11927eac16fcb0e
#
_entry.id   a8651cd33502894dd11927eac16fcb0e
#
_cell.length_a   1.000
_cell.length_b   1.000
_cell.length_c   1.000
_cell.angle_alpha   90.00
_cell.angle_beta   90.00
_cell.angle_gamma   90.00
#
_symmetry.space_group_name_H-M   'P 1'
#
loop_
_entity.id
_entity.type
_entity.pdbx_description
1 polymer ?
#
loop_
_entity_poly.entity_id
_entity_poly.type
_entity_poly.pdbx_seq_one_letter_code
_entity_poly.pdbx_strand_id
1 'polypeptide(L)'
;MFNYITSLLLISSIFFIILVSFDMEFSDISKLSFAQNSNLTNNTNINSNNINSTSKNETGTTDVAATDWLTFSNDKFVLKYPNDWNVEKKLSKFHVLDFKLIKNNPFSFIGISFSPLTNPEEFTNKIILDEAEKFGMDASSSGYAVYEVLDKDLNKYTIDGNPSSYHIVKYIYEDNGLEGKIMEIFSLIDKRLFTLTYQSTVENFDKDLPVVEKIIDSIKIKK
;
A
#
# COMPACT_ATOMS: atom_id res chain seq x y z
N MET A 1 -10.14 25.62 -22.33
CA MET A 1 -11.22 25.00 -21.54
C MET A 1 -11.44 23.52 -21.92
N PHE A 2 -11.33 23.13 -23.18
CA PHE A 2 -11.50 21.74 -23.62
C PHE A 2 -10.37 20.78 -23.19
N ASN A 3 -9.14 21.27 -23.00
CA ASN A 3 -7.98 20.43 -22.65
C ASN A 3 -7.98 19.98 -21.17
N TYR A 4 -8.57 20.76 -20.28
CA TYR A 4 -8.68 20.38 -18.85
C TYR A 4 -9.56 19.15 -18.63
N ILE A 5 -10.65 19.01 -19.40
CA ILE A 5 -11.60 17.92 -19.24
C ILE A 5 -10.97 16.59 -19.71
N THR A 6 -10.14 16.60 -20.74
CA THR A 6 -9.46 15.39 -21.23
C THR A 6 -8.34 14.93 -20.31
N SER A 7 -7.60 15.85 -19.68
CA SER A 7 -6.56 15.53 -18.68
C SER A 7 -7.18 14.99 -17.39
N LEU A 8 -8.30 15.56 -16.95
CA LEU A 8 -9.04 15.10 -15.77
C LEU A 8 -9.59 13.67 -15.94
N LEU A 9 -10.12 13.35 -17.12
CA LEU A 9 -10.60 12.01 -17.47
C LEU A 9 -9.47 10.98 -17.48
N LEU A 10 -8.24 11.38 -17.83
CA LEU A 10 -7.07 10.49 -17.86
C LEU A 10 -6.58 10.16 -16.44
N ILE A 11 -6.53 11.15 -15.54
CA ILE A 11 -6.19 10.92 -14.12
C ILE A 11 -7.25 10.06 -13.46
N SER A 12 -8.54 10.35 -13.67
CA SER A 12 -9.66 9.54 -13.19
C SER A 12 -9.56 8.09 -13.70
N SER A 13 -9.14 7.88 -14.96
CA SER A 13 -8.96 6.53 -15.50
C SER A 13 -7.75 5.80 -14.88
N ILE A 14 -6.68 6.50 -14.54
CA ILE A 14 -5.51 5.91 -13.87
C ILE A 14 -5.89 5.47 -12.46
N PHE A 15 -6.60 6.31 -11.69
CA PHE A 15 -7.10 5.95 -10.36
C PHE A 15 -8.16 4.85 -10.43
N PHE A 16 -9.08 4.89 -11.40
CA PHE A 16 -10.06 3.82 -11.63
C PHE A 16 -9.40 2.47 -11.93
N ILE A 17 -8.33 2.48 -12.71
CA ILE A 17 -7.57 1.28 -13.06
C ILE A 17 -6.84 0.72 -11.82
N ILE A 18 -6.31 1.56 -10.94
CA ILE A 18 -5.70 1.14 -9.68
C ILE A 18 -6.76 0.48 -8.78
N LEU A 19 -7.94 1.08 -8.65
CA LEU A 19 -9.04 0.57 -7.84
C LEU A 19 -9.64 -0.76 -8.37
N VAL A 20 -9.89 -0.88 -9.67
CA VAL A 20 -10.41 -2.13 -10.28
C VAL A 20 -9.42 -3.28 -10.11
N SER A 21 -8.12 -3.00 -10.05
CA SER A 21 -7.10 -4.00 -9.72
C SER A 21 -7.17 -4.44 -8.25
N PHE A 22 -7.67 -3.59 -7.37
CA PHE A 22 -7.88 -3.88 -5.95
C PHE A 22 -9.13 -4.75 -5.71
N ASP A 23 -10.24 -4.50 -6.38
CA ASP A 23 -11.50 -5.23 -6.16
C ASP A 23 -11.38 -6.73 -6.41
N MET A 24 -10.58 -7.15 -7.38
CA MET A 24 -10.41 -8.58 -7.67
C MET A 24 -9.57 -9.33 -6.63
N GLU A 25 -8.74 -8.64 -5.86
CA GLU A 25 -7.82 -9.28 -4.90
C GLU A 25 -8.35 -9.25 -3.47
N PHE A 26 -9.20 -8.26 -3.14
CA PHE A 26 -9.84 -8.19 -1.83
C PHE A 26 -10.86 -9.31 -1.60
N SER A 27 -11.49 -9.85 -2.64
CA SER A 27 -12.36 -11.02 -2.51
C SER A 27 -11.62 -12.25 -2.00
N ASP A 28 -10.32 -12.36 -2.28
CA ASP A 28 -9.47 -13.45 -1.78
C ASP A 28 -8.96 -13.19 -0.36
N ILE A 29 -8.77 -11.92 0.02
CA ILE A 29 -8.38 -11.52 1.38
C ILE A 29 -9.53 -11.70 2.37
N SER A 30 -10.76 -11.40 1.97
CA SER A 30 -11.93 -11.64 2.82
C SER A 30 -12.06 -13.12 3.19
N LYS A 31 -11.72 -14.04 2.29
CA LYS A 31 -11.70 -15.49 2.56
C LYS A 31 -10.60 -15.89 3.56
N LEU A 32 -9.46 -15.22 3.56
CA LEU A 32 -8.37 -15.46 4.51
C LEU A 32 -8.70 -14.96 5.92
N SER A 33 -9.34 -13.80 6.07
CA SER A 33 -9.76 -13.26 7.37
C SER A 33 -10.89 -14.08 8.00
N PHE A 34 -11.81 -14.63 7.21
CA PHE A 34 -12.85 -15.57 7.70
C PHE A 34 -12.24 -16.90 8.14
N ALA A 35 -11.21 -17.42 7.51
CA ALA A 35 -10.54 -18.64 7.90
C ALA A 35 -9.77 -18.50 9.23
N GLN A 36 -9.26 -17.33 9.58
CA GLN A 36 -8.59 -17.09 10.87
C GLN A 36 -9.59 -17.01 12.03
N ASN A 37 -10.76 -16.42 11.86
CA ASN A 37 -11.78 -16.35 12.91
C ASN A 37 -12.46 -17.70 13.20
N SER A 38 -12.52 -18.61 12.24
CA SER A 38 -13.09 -19.95 12.46
C SER A 38 -12.17 -20.89 13.26
N ASN A 39 -10.86 -20.62 13.32
CA ASN A 39 -9.91 -21.42 14.10
C ASN A 39 -9.79 -20.99 15.58
N LEU A 40 -10.29 -19.81 15.96
CA LEU A 40 -10.24 -19.35 17.36
C LEU A 40 -11.37 -19.90 18.24
N THR A 41 -12.40 -20.52 17.68
CA THR A 41 -13.58 -20.99 18.46
C THR A 41 -13.52 -22.46 18.87
N ASN A 42 -12.49 -23.22 18.51
CA ASN A 42 -12.45 -24.67 18.77
C ASN A 42 -11.35 -25.18 19.72
N ASN A 43 -10.69 -24.31 20.49
CA ASN A 43 -9.70 -24.78 21.49
C ASN A 43 -9.94 -24.19 22.88
N THR A 44 -11.07 -24.54 23.50
CA THR A 44 -11.23 -24.44 24.95
C THR A 44 -11.46 -25.86 25.51
N ASN A 45 -10.37 -26.56 25.77
CA ASN A 45 -10.36 -27.61 26.77
C ASN A 45 -9.08 -27.43 27.62
N ILE A 46 -9.31 -26.88 28.79
CA ILE A 46 -8.32 -26.54 29.80
C ILE A 46 -8.08 -27.79 30.63
N ASN A 47 -6.84 -28.17 30.75
CA ASN A 47 -6.38 -29.00 31.86
C ASN A 47 -5.42 -28.19 32.72
N SER A 48 -5.88 -27.81 33.89
CA SER A 48 -5.14 -27.16 34.94
C SER A 48 -4.15 -28.13 35.57
N ASN A 49 -2.85 -27.82 35.51
CA ASN A 49 -1.91 -28.28 36.53
C ASN A 49 -0.78 -27.26 36.72
N ASN A 50 -0.74 -26.78 37.94
CA ASN A 50 0.25 -26.06 38.68
C ASN A 50 1.71 -26.30 38.25
N ILE A 51 2.48 -25.21 38.04
CA ILE A 51 3.89 -25.13 38.47
C ILE A 51 4.26 -23.68 38.75
N ASN A 52 4.66 -23.42 40.01
CA ASN A 52 5.40 -22.24 40.49
C ASN A 52 6.74 -22.11 39.78
N SER A 53 7.09 -20.93 39.28
CA SER A 53 8.48 -20.48 39.23
C SER A 53 8.62 -18.98 39.01
N THR A 54 9.15 -18.37 39.99
CA THR A 54 9.97 -17.17 40.21
C THR A 54 10.19 -16.21 39.04
N SER A 55 9.68 -15.00 39.24
CA SER A 55 9.99 -13.76 38.53
C SER A 55 11.53 -13.51 38.45
N LYS A 56 12.05 -13.34 37.26
CA LYS A 56 13.21 -12.49 36.97
C LYS A 56 12.82 -11.50 35.90
N ASN A 57 12.83 -10.23 36.28
CA ASN A 57 12.78 -9.10 35.35
C ASN A 57 14.05 -9.12 34.50
N GLU A 58 13.94 -9.50 33.24
CA GLU A 58 14.92 -9.14 32.23
C GLU A 58 14.26 -8.17 31.27
N THR A 59 14.76 -6.94 31.29
CA THR A 59 14.48 -5.90 30.29
C THR A 59 15.14 -6.37 28.99
N GLY A 60 14.46 -7.27 28.27
CA GLY A 60 14.88 -7.71 26.95
C GLY A 60 14.48 -6.64 25.93
N THR A 61 15.45 -5.85 25.50
CA THR A 61 15.42 -5.27 24.16
C THR A 61 15.32 -6.44 23.21
N THR A 62 14.14 -6.66 22.64
CA THR A 62 13.96 -7.58 21.51
C THR A 62 14.75 -7.01 20.34
N ASP A 63 15.99 -7.49 20.17
CA ASP A 63 16.69 -7.43 18.90
C ASP A 63 15.74 -8.08 17.88
N VAL A 64 15.11 -7.25 17.05
CA VAL A 64 14.40 -7.71 15.87
C VAL A 64 15.46 -8.41 15.04
N ALA A 65 15.39 -9.74 14.97
CA ALA A 65 16.28 -10.55 14.17
C ALA A 65 16.48 -9.88 12.82
N ALA A 66 17.74 -9.69 12.43
CA ALA A 66 18.09 -9.01 11.21
C ALA A 66 17.39 -9.72 10.04
N THR A 67 16.31 -9.14 9.56
CA THR A 67 15.55 -9.69 8.43
C THR A 67 16.45 -9.60 7.21
N ASP A 68 16.76 -10.73 6.58
CA ASP A 68 17.55 -10.72 5.34
C ASP A 68 16.76 -9.98 4.25
N TRP A 69 17.39 -8.98 3.68
CA TRP A 69 16.80 -8.17 2.61
C TRP A 69 17.14 -8.76 1.26
N LEU A 70 16.11 -9.02 0.46
CA LEU A 70 16.21 -9.44 -0.92
C LEU A 70 16.22 -8.22 -1.85
N THR A 71 16.67 -8.41 -3.08
CA THR A 71 16.67 -7.37 -4.11
C THR A 71 15.76 -7.77 -5.26
N PHE A 72 14.83 -6.89 -5.62
CA PHE A 72 14.05 -6.96 -6.85
C PHE A 72 14.62 -5.97 -7.87
N SER A 73 14.62 -6.36 -9.14
CA SER A 73 15.07 -5.52 -10.25
C SER A 73 14.29 -5.85 -11.52
N ASN A 74 13.76 -4.84 -12.19
CA ASN A 74 13.19 -4.91 -13.54
C ASN A 74 13.84 -3.86 -14.45
N ASP A 75 13.25 -3.55 -15.59
CA ASP A 75 13.69 -2.54 -16.55
C ASP A 75 13.54 -1.08 -16.06
N LYS A 76 12.65 -0.83 -15.06
CA LYS A 76 12.29 0.51 -14.61
C LYS A 76 12.97 0.91 -13.29
N PHE A 77 13.17 -0.03 -12.37
CA PHE A 77 13.70 0.25 -11.03
C PHE A 77 14.34 -0.96 -10.35
N VAL A 78 15.03 -0.67 -9.26
CA VAL A 78 15.54 -1.65 -8.28
C VAL A 78 15.02 -1.26 -6.91
N LEU A 79 14.67 -2.23 -6.07
CA LEU A 79 14.37 -2.02 -4.66
C LEU A 79 14.83 -3.21 -3.81
N LYS A 80 14.89 -2.99 -2.48
CA LYS A 80 15.12 -4.04 -1.49
C LYS A 80 13.86 -4.28 -0.70
N TYR A 81 13.64 -5.53 -0.29
CA TYR A 81 12.47 -5.92 0.51
C TYR A 81 12.82 -7.08 1.45
N PRO A 82 12.12 -7.23 2.58
CA PRO A 82 12.37 -8.32 3.53
C PRO A 82 12.00 -9.68 2.94
N ASN A 83 12.69 -10.74 3.38
CA ASN A 83 12.47 -12.10 2.88
C ASN A 83 11.13 -12.74 3.29
N ASP A 84 10.42 -12.16 4.27
CA ASP A 84 9.06 -12.55 4.66
C ASP A 84 7.96 -11.93 3.79
N TRP A 85 8.33 -11.08 2.82
CA TRP A 85 7.46 -10.55 1.79
C TRP A 85 7.66 -11.29 0.47
N ASN A 86 6.60 -11.47 -0.30
CA ASN A 86 6.61 -12.22 -1.55
C ASN A 86 6.34 -11.33 -2.74
N VAL A 87 7.20 -11.40 -3.76
CA VAL A 87 6.96 -10.75 -5.05
C VAL A 87 5.94 -11.56 -5.84
N GLU A 88 4.81 -10.95 -6.18
CA GLU A 88 3.83 -11.59 -7.04
C GLU A 88 4.25 -11.43 -8.51
N LYS A 89 4.41 -12.58 -9.19
CA LYS A 89 4.85 -12.62 -10.59
C LYS A 89 3.72 -12.46 -11.61
N LYS A 90 2.47 -12.69 -11.18
CA LYS A 90 1.30 -12.50 -12.04
C LYS A 90 0.70 -11.12 -11.74
N LEU A 91 1.11 -10.14 -12.53
CA LEU A 91 0.44 -8.86 -12.56
C LEU A 91 -0.97 -9.04 -13.15
N SER A 92 -1.92 -8.22 -12.73
CA SER A 92 -3.32 -8.31 -13.19
C SER A 92 -3.41 -8.30 -14.72
N LYS A 93 -4.51 -8.84 -15.28
CA LYS A 93 -4.77 -8.83 -16.73
C LYS A 93 -4.71 -7.42 -17.36
N PHE A 94 -4.84 -6.39 -16.54
CA PHE A 94 -4.84 -4.99 -16.97
C PHE A 94 -3.47 -4.32 -16.91
N HIS A 95 -2.40 -5.03 -16.49
CA HIS A 95 -1.02 -4.54 -16.44
C HIS A 95 -0.85 -3.16 -15.75
N VAL A 96 -1.66 -2.87 -14.74
CA VAL A 96 -1.66 -1.57 -14.06
C VAL A 96 -0.46 -1.42 -13.15
N LEU A 97 -0.04 -2.50 -12.50
CA LEU A 97 1.10 -2.51 -11.61
C LEU A 97 2.34 -3.04 -12.33
N ASP A 98 3.45 -2.35 -12.20
CA ASP A 98 4.78 -2.80 -12.63
C ASP A 98 5.43 -3.75 -11.60
N PHE A 99 4.92 -3.71 -10.36
CA PHE A 99 5.44 -4.50 -9.24
C PHE A 99 4.37 -4.66 -8.17
N LYS A 100 4.34 -5.85 -7.55
CA LYS A 100 3.48 -6.16 -6.42
C LYS A 100 4.23 -6.99 -5.39
N LEU A 101 4.18 -6.56 -4.14
CA LEU A 101 4.80 -7.20 -2.99
C LEU A 101 3.74 -7.48 -1.94
N ILE A 102 3.66 -8.70 -1.42
CA ILE A 102 2.65 -9.13 -0.48
C ILE A 102 3.28 -9.77 0.75
N LYS A 103 2.78 -9.40 1.93
CA LYS A 103 2.94 -10.11 3.19
C LYS A 103 1.60 -10.72 3.56
N ASN A 104 1.54 -12.04 3.74
CA ASN A 104 0.27 -12.73 3.93
C ASN A 104 -0.18 -12.79 5.39
N ASN A 105 0.74 -12.68 6.35
CA ASN A 105 0.38 -12.81 7.77
C ASN A 105 1.26 -11.92 8.66
N PRO A 106 0.75 -10.79 9.15
CA PRO A 106 -0.52 -10.19 8.78
C PRO A 106 -0.49 -9.67 7.34
N PHE A 107 -1.69 -9.48 6.74
CA PHE A 107 -1.77 -8.99 5.37
C PHE A 107 -1.28 -7.56 5.23
N SER A 108 -0.35 -7.36 4.31
CA SER A 108 0.14 -6.06 3.84
C SER A 108 0.51 -6.15 2.37
N PHE A 109 0.32 -5.07 1.64
CA PHE A 109 0.52 -5.01 0.19
C PHE A 109 1.28 -3.74 -0.18
N ILE A 110 2.24 -3.86 -1.12
CA ILE A 110 2.87 -2.73 -1.80
C ILE A 110 2.72 -2.92 -3.30
N GLY A 111 2.14 -1.93 -3.98
CA GLY A 111 2.09 -1.84 -5.42
C GLY A 111 2.91 -0.67 -5.93
N ILE A 112 3.57 -0.84 -7.08
CA ILE A 112 4.28 0.26 -7.77
C ILE A 112 3.84 0.28 -9.21
N SER A 113 3.57 1.49 -9.73
CA SER A 113 3.26 1.72 -11.13
C SER A 113 4.00 2.93 -11.70
N PHE A 114 4.25 2.90 -13.01
CA PHE A 114 4.73 4.01 -13.81
C PHE A 114 3.77 4.26 -14.96
N SER A 115 3.06 5.36 -14.90
CA SER A 115 2.07 5.74 -15.91
C SER A 115 2.57 6.91 -16.74
N PRO A 116 2.58 6.83 -18.08
CA PRO A 116 2.89 7.96 -18.93
C PRO A 116 1.82 9.04 -18.74
N LEU A 117 2.24 10.30 -18.66
CA LEU A 117 1.34 11.44 -18.63
C LEU A 117 1.25 12.08 -20.01
N THR A 118 0.03 12.42 -20.43
CA THR A 118 -0.17 13.36 -21.52
C THR A 118 -0.04 14.76 -20.97
N ASN A 119 0.78 15.62 -21.59
CA ASN A 119 1.10 16.98 -21.10
C ASN A 119 1.65 16.99 -19.65
N PRO A 120 2.78 16.32 -19.37
CA PRO A 120 3.32 16.23 -18.02
C PRO A 120 3.65 17.59 -17.38
N GLU A 121 3.83 18.64 -18.16
CA GLU A 121 4.06 20.02 -17.71
C GLU A 121 2.84 20.66 -17.03
N GLU A 122 1.65 20.11 -17.22
CA GLU A 122 0.42 20.59 -16.54
C GLU A 122 0.29 20.02 -15.12
N PHE A 123 1.13 19.05 -14.72
CA PHE A 123 1.04 18.38 -13.45
C PHE A 123 2.13 18.80 -12.48
N THR A 124 1.75 18.90 -11.22
CA THR A 124 2.64 18.99 -10.07
C THR A 124 2.25 17.92 -9.05
N ASN A 125 3.15 17.56 -8.13
CA ASN A 125 2.83 16.62 -7.06
C ASN A 125 1.60 17.07 -6.26
N LYS A 126 1.41 18.39 -6.08
CA LYS A 126 0.21 18.92 -5.42
C LYS A 126 -1.07 18.66 -6.21
N ILE A 127 -1.08 18.93 -7.51
CA ILE A 127 -2.26 18.69 -8.36
C ILE A 127 -2.63 17.20 -8.34
N ILE A 128 -1.64 16.31 -8.42
CA ILE A 128 -1.87 14.88 -8.39
C ILE A 128 -2.48 14.46 -7.05
N LEU A 129 -1.95 14.96 -5.93
CA LEU A 129 -2.47 14.67 -4.61
C LEU A 129 -3.91 15.16 -4.43
N ASP A 130 -4.20 16.40 -4.84
CA ASP A 130 -5.54 16.98 -4.75
C ASP A 130 -6.57 16.16 -5.57
N GLU A 131 -6.20 15.69 -6.76
CA GLU A 131 -7.09 14.85 -7.59
C GLU A 131 -7.25 13.44 -7.03
N ALA A 132 -6.22 12.86 -6.40
CA ALA A 132 -6.32 11.58 -5.72
C ALA A 132 -7.32 11.64 -4.55
N GLU A 133 -7.21 12.67 -3.72
CA GLU A 133 -8.15 12.89 -2.61
C GLU A 133 -9.58 13.10 -3.09
N LYS A 134 -9.76 13.94 -4.10
CA LYS A 134 -11.09 14.20 -4.69
C LYS A 134 -11.72 12.94 -5.24
N PHE A 135 -10.95 12.08 -5.92
CA PHE A 135 -11.42 10.79 -6.40
C PHE A 135 -11.82 9.87 -5.25
N GLY A 136 -10.99 9.76 -4.20
CA GLY A 136 -11.29 8.93 -3.03
C GLY A 136 -12.53 9.39 -2.26
N MET A 137 -12.79 10.70 -2.20
CA MET A 137 -13.99 11.26 -1.57
C MET A 137 -15.26 11.09 -2.39
N ASP A 138 -15.17 10.82 -3.69
CA ASP A 138 -16.32 10.53 -4.54
C ASP A 138 -16.67 9.04 -4.45
N ALA A 139 -17.59 8.69 -3.55
CA ALA A 139 -18.01 7.32 -3.32
C ALA A 139 -18.50 6.61 -4.60
N SER A 140 -19.12 7.35 -5.54
CA SER A 140 -19.60 6.79 -6.81
C SER A 140 -18.45 6.34 -7.73
N SER A 141 -17.26 6.90 -7.55
CA SER A 141 -16.07 6.61 -8.34
C SER A 141 -15.10 5.67 -7.61
N SER A 142 -15.01 5.76 -6.28
CA SER A 142 -14.03 5.05 -5.47
C SER A 142 -14.55 3.74 -4.85
N GLY A 143 -15.87 3.60 -4.67
CA GLY A 143 -16.47 2.47 -3.95
C GLY A 143 -16.23 2.50 -2.43
N TYR A 144 -15.75 3.62 -1.88
CA TYR A 144 -15.57 3.79 -0.44
C TYR A 144 -16.83 4.39 0.21
N ALA A 145 -17.35 3.73 1.24
CA ALA A 145 -18.36 4.29 2.13
C ALA A 145 -17.77 5.35 3.07
N VAL A 146 -16.48 5.19 3.42
CA VAL A 146 -15.71 6.15 4.22
C VAL A 146 -14.35 6.33 3.56
N TYR A 147 -13.92 7.56 3.42
CA TYR A 147 -12.59 7.96 2.99
C TYR A 147 -12.13 9.14 3.85
N GLU A 148 -11.22 8.90 4.75
CA GLU A 148 -10.72 9.87 5.72
C GLU A 148 -9.21 10.07 5.56
N VAL A 149 -8.79 11.29 5.19
CA VAL A 149 -7.38 11.65 5.10
C VAL A 149 -6.83 11.86 6.51
N LEU A 150 -5.92 10.99 6.93
CA LEU A 150 -5.30 11.02 8.26
C LEU A 150 -4.02 11.85 8.29
N ASP A 151 -3.23 11.82 7.22
CA ASP A 151 -1.96 12.53 7.10
C ASP A 151 -1.64 12.80 5.62
N LYS A 152 -0.96 13.90 5.32
CA LYS A 152 -0.46 14.25 3.99
C LYS A 152 0.62 15.29 4.02
N ASP A 153 1.54 15.23 3.04
CA ASP A 153 2.59 16.22 2.85
C ASP A 153 3.08 16.21 1.40
N LEU A 154 3.73 17.29 0.96
CA LEU A 154 4.26 17.45 -0.39
C LEU A 154 5.73 17.08 -0.54
N ASN A 155 6.47 16.87 0.59
CA ASN A 155 7.93 16.73 0.54
C ASN A 155 8.50 15.77 1.59
N LYS A 156 7.68 15.05 2.34
CA LYS A 156 8.15 14.13 3.40
C LYS A 156 8.96 12.97 2.81
N TYR A 157 8.53 12.43 1.68
CA TYR A 157 9.22 11.34 0.99
C TYR A 157 9.90 11.82 -0.28
N THR A 158 10.95 11.11 -0.69
CA THR A 158 11.58 11.26 -2.01
C THR A 158 11.75 9.88 -2.63
N ILE A 159 11.54 9.77 -3.93
CA ILE A 159 11.77 8.54 -4.68
C ILE A 159 13.05 8.73 -5.51
N ASP A 160 14.12 8.08 -5.08
CA ASP A 160 15.45 8.22 -5.69
C ASP A 160 15.87 9.70 -5.86
N GLY A 161 15.63 10.52 -4.84
CA GLY A 161 15.92 11.96 -4.84
C GLY A 161 14.86 12.83 -5.53
N ASN A 162 13.85 12.26 -6.19
CA ASN A 162 12.76 13.04 -6.78
C ASN A 162 11.73 13.40 -5.70
N PRO A 163 11.31 14.69 -5.61
CA PRO A 163 10.27 15.10 -4.69
C PRO A 163 8.98 14.32 -4.90
N SER A 164 8.26 14.02 -3.83
CA SER A 164 6.98 13.33 -3.90
C SER A 164 5.95 13.95 -2.97
N SER A 165 4.68 13.82 -3.32
CA SER A 165 3.56 14.03 -2.40
C SER A 165 3.08 12.68 -1.87
N TYR A 166 2.45 12.69 -0.70
CA TYR A 166 1.81 11.50 -0.17
C TYR A 166 0.56 11.87 0.63
N HIS A 167 -0.29 10.88 0.82
CA HIS A 167 -1.32 10.88 1.84
C HIS A 167 -1.45 9.50 2.50
N ILE A 168 -1.96 9.51 3.73
CA ILE A 168 -2.43 8.32 4.43
C ILE A 168 -3.92 8.48 4.64
N VAL A 169 -4.70 7.50 4.22
CA VAL A 169 -6.15 7.51 4.36
C VAL A 169 -6.63 6.27 5.10
N LYS A 170 -7.67 6.44 5.89
CA LYS A 170 -8.50 5.35 6.38
C LYS A 170 -9.70 5.22 5.44
N TYR A 171 -10.04 3.99 5.08
CA TYR A 171 -11.17 3.72 4.20
C TYR A 171 -12.04 2.60 4.75
N ILE A 172 -13.31 2.59 4.33
CA ILE A 172 -14.24 1.48 4.49
C ILE A 172 -14.88 1.24 3.13
N TYR A 173 -14.81 0.01 2.62
CA TYR A 173 -15.48 -0.34 1.37
C TYR A 173 -16.98 -0.44 1.55
N GLU A 174 -17.75 0.10 0.57
CA GLU A 174 -19.22 0.10 0.58
C GLU A 174 -19.80 -1.32 0.50
N ASP A 175 -19.22 -2.17 -0.35
CA ASP A 175 -19.75 -3.50 -0.65
C ASP A 175 -19.69 -4.48 0.50
N ASN A 176 -18.63 -4.43 1.32
CA ASN A 176 -18.36 -5.46 2.32
C ASN A 176 -18.01 -4.93 3.71
N GLY A 177 -17.96 -3.60 3.89
CA GLY A 177 -17.62 -2.95 5.15
C GLY A 177 -16.16 -3.18 5.59
N LEU A 178 -15.31 -3.70 4.72
CA LEU A 178 -13.90 -3.94 5.04
C LEU A 178 -13.18 -2.61 5.24
N GLU A 179 -12.52 -2.46 6.39
CA GLU A 179 -11.74 -1.27 6.70
C GLU A 179 -10.24 -1.52 6.62
N GLY A 180 -9.50 -0.48 6.26
CA GLY A 180 -8.05 -0.50 6.20
C GLY A 180 -7.46 0.89 6.16
N LYS A 181 -6.12 0.92 6.07
CA LYS A 181 -5.36 2.14 5.77
C LYS A 181 -4.58 1.96 4.48
N ILE A 182 -4.50 3.04 3.71
CA ILE A 182 -3.66 3.14 2.52
C ILE A 182 -2.72 4.32 2.69
N MET A 183 -1.47 4.16 2.31
CA MET A 183 -0.53 5.24 2.01
C MET A 183 -0.27 5.24 0.51
N GLU A 184 -0.47 6.35 -0.14
CA GLU A 184 -0.11 6.54 -1.53
C GLU A 184 0.97 7.62 -1.64
N ILE A 185 1.99 7.34 -2.43
CA ILE A 185 3.09 8.27 -2.73
C ILE A 185 3.09 8.51 -4.23
N PHE A 186 3.11 9.77 -4.62
CA PHE A 186 3.11 10.22 -6.00
C PHE A 186 4.37 11.03 -6.29
N SER A 187 5.05 10.73 -7.38
CA SER A 187 6.23 11.48 -7.84
C SER A 187 6.23 11.60 -9.35
N LEU A 188 6.57 12.80 -9.85
CA LEU A 188 6.79 13.03 -11.26
C LEU A 188 8.24 12.73 -11.62
N ILE A 189 8.48 11.65 -12.38
CA ILE A 189 9.80 11.18 -12.75
C ILE A 189 9.86 10.97 -14.26
N ASP A 190 10.72 11.71 -14.96
CA ASP A 190 10.94 11.59 -16.41
C ASP A 190 9.61 11.63 -17.20
N LYS A 191 8.75 12.62 -16.91
CA LYS A 191 7.44 12.81 -17.56
C LYS A 191 6.44 11.67 -17.33
N ARG A 192 6.67 10.83 -16.34
CA ARG A 192 5.78 9.74 -15.91
C ARG A 192 5.35 9.96 -14.48
N LEU A 193 4.15 9.53 -14.17
CA LEU A 193 3.67 9.43 -12.80
C LEU A 193 4.16 8.11 -12.21
N PHE A 194 5.03 8.19 -11.21
CA PHE A 194 5.31 7.11 -10.30
C PHE A 194 4.27 7.11 -9.20
N THR A 195 3.68 5.96 -8.94
CA THR A 195 2.77 5.75 -7.80
C THR A 195 3.25 4.55 -7.00
N LEU A 196 3.38 4.73 -5.69
CA LEU A 196 3.55 3.64 -4.75
C LEU A 196 2.33 3.62 -3.83
N THR A 197 1.67 2.47 -3.74
CA THR A 197 0.55 2.24 -2.82
C THR A 197 0.96 1.21 -1.78
N TYR A 198 0.89 1.56 -0.50
CA TYR A 198 0.99 0.63 0.62
C TYR A 198 -0.36 0.51 1.29
N GLN A 199 -0.84 -0.72 1.46
CA GLN A 199 -2.13 -0.99 2.08
C GLN A 199 -2.00 -2.10 3.12
N SER A 200 -2.73 -1.94 4.23
CA SER A 200 -2.81 -2.94 5.28
C SER A 200 -4.11 -2.78 6.09
N THR A 201 -4.38 -3.75 6.98
CA THR A 201 -5.44 -3.58 7.98
C THR A 201 -5.11 -2.40 8.90
N VAL A 202 -6.14 -1.78 9.51
CA VAL A 202 -5.94 -0.66 10.43
C VAL A 202 -4.95 -1.01 11.55
N GLU A 203 -5.03 -2.24 12.08
CA GLU A 203 -4.20 -2.71 13.18
C GLU A 203 -2.71 -2.89 12.79
N ASN A 204 -2.43 -3.34 11.57
CA ASN A 204 -1.08 -3.72 11.14
C ASN A 204 -0.36 -2.64 10.36
N PHE A 205 -1.08 -1.64 9.86
CA PHE A 205 -0.52 -0.56 9.05
C PHE A 205 0.67 0.13 9.76
N ASP A 206 0.46 0.58 10.99
CA ASP A 206 1.48 1.32 11.73
C ASP A 206 2.65 0.41 12.19
N LYS A 207 2.42 -0.90 12.34
CA LYS A 207 3.45 -1.89 12.69
C LYS A 207 4.41 -2.16 11.51
N ASP A 208 3.87 -2.24 10.31
CA ASP A 208 4.67 -2.51 9.10
C ASP A 208 5.25 -1.23 8.47
N LEU A 209 4.70 -0.05 8.77
CA LEU A 209 5.13 1.22 8.18
C LEU A 209 6.64 1.47 8.24
N PRO A 210 7.37 1.21 9.35
CA PRO A 210 8.82 1.41 9.38
C PRO A 210 9.60 0.50 8.40
N VAL A 211 9.05 -0.67 8.08
CA VAL A 211 9.61 -1.58 7.08
C VAL A 211 9.33 -1.05 5.68
N VAL A 212 8.11 -0.56 5.45
CA VAL A 212 7.69 0.04 4.19
C VAL A 212 8.53 1.28 3.86
N GLU A 213 8.82 2.13 4.84
CA GLU A 213 9.69 3.31 4.68
C GLU A 213 11.11 2.90 4.24
N LYS A 214 11.68 1.83 4.80
CA LYS A 214 12.98 1.29 4.34
C LYS A 214 12.91 0.75 2.91
N ILE A 215 11.79 0.15 2.50
CA ILE A 215 11.59 -0.28 1.11
C ILE A 215 11.58 0.95 0.20
N ILE A 216 10.83 2.01 0.55
CA ILE A 216 10.77 3.28 -0.18
C ILE A 216 12.15 3.89 -0.36
N ASP A 217 12.93 4.00 0.73
CA ASP A 217 14.30 4.56 0.72
C ASP A 217 15.27 3.77 -0.18
N SER A 218 14.98 2.48 -0.38
CA SER A 218 15.82 1.59 -1.21
C SER A 218 15.56 1.70 -2.70
N ILE A 219 14.47 2.37 -3.13
CA ILE A 219 14.07 2.47 -4.53
C ILE A 219 15.11 3.27 -5.32
N LYS A 220 15.56 2.69 -6.44
CA LYS A 220 16.44 3.32 -7.43
C LYS A 220 15.82 3.21 -8.81
N ILE A 221 15.61 4.34 -9.46
CA ILE A 221 15.01 4.43 -10.79
C ILE A 221 16.08 4.19 -11.85
N LYS A 222 15.80 3.34 -12.82
CA LYS A 222 16.68 3.10 -13.97
C LYS A 222 16.41 4.15 -15.05
N LYS A 223 17.50 4.71 -15.58
CA LYS A 223 17.49 5.67 -16.69
C LYS A 223 17.51 4.95 -18.05
#